data_b8387b7581ef16a58cca768a09ad9a02
#
_entry.id   b8387b7581ef16a58cca768a09ad9a02
#
_cell.length_a   1.000
_cell.length_b   1.000
_cell.length_c   1.000
_cell.angle_alpha   90.00
_cell.angle_beta   90.00
_cell.angle_gamma   90.00
#
_symmetry.space_group_name_H-M   'P 1'
#
loop_
_entity.id
_entity.type
_entity.pdbx_description
1 polymer ?
#
loop_
_entity_poly.entity_id
_entity_poly.type
_entity_poly.pdbx_seq_one_letter_code
_entity_poly.pdbx_strand_id
1 'polypeptide(L)'
;MSTIGRVTQFTVRNSTLENLQHNLSKMSTLQAQMSSGSKINSASDDPAATADVLRLQGEQRVLAQYGRNADDGEAWLTTVDTALQTSLASVRKARQLTINGGDGALGATSRIALAQEIEGIRDALLAQANTTYLDRPVFAGTSAGPAFTAGTYAYNGAPAGTVERTVASGTTIRVDSPGADVYGEGDDSIFKVLDDIAATLRADGDPTDQLDAIDGHVNKMLAEVSSVGARQNQVESAQSVISANHLTSTTRLSAIMDVDLAQIILDLGSQEVAYKGALSAAAKVLQPTLLDFLR
;
A
#
# COMPACT_ATOMS: atom_id res chain seq x y z
N MET A 1 42.33 4.22 63.80
CA MET A 1 42.06 2.82 64.11
C MET A 1 41.17 2.27 63.01
N SER A 2 41.74 1.44 62.18
CA SER A 2 41.01 0.83 61.05
C SER A 2 40.09 -0.29 61.58
N THR A 3 38.78 -0.13 61.51
CA THR A 3 37.83 -1.18 61.79
C THR A 3 37.86 -2.20 60.66
N ILE A 4 38.69 -3.21 60.80
CA ILE A 4 38.63 -4.39 59.95
C ILE A 4 37.25 -5.04 60.20
N GLY A 5 36.32 -4.84 59.26
CA GLY A 5 35.00 -5.47 59.31
C GLY A 5 35.16 -6.98 59.39
N ARG A 6 34.77 -7.60 60.51
CA ARG A 6 34.72 -9.05 60.65
C ARG A 6 33.74 -9.59 59.62
N VAL A 7 34.24 -10.17 58.54
CA VAL A 7 33.43 -10.95 57.62
C VAL A 7 32.99 -12.22 58.38
N THR A 8 31.72 -12.24 58.79
CA THR A 8 31.15 -13.39 59.50
C THR A 8 30.81 -14.48 58.51
N GLN A 9 30.87 -15.77 58.90
CA GLN A 9 30.47 -16.90 58.05
C GLN A 9 29.05 -16.74 57.49
N PHE A 10 28.18 -16.06 58.22
CA PHE A 10 26.82 -15.70 57.79
C PHE A 10 26.84 -14.76 56.56
N THR A 11 27.69 -13.73 56.58
CA THR A 11 27.85 -12.78 55.43
C THR A 11 28.37 -13.48 54.21
N VAL A 12 29.37 -14.39 54.37
CA VAL A 12 29.92 -15.17 53.26
C VAL A 12 28.86 -16.13 52.67
N ARG A 13 28.06 -16.77 53.52
CA ARG A 13 26.97 -17.66 53.12
C ARG A 13 25.90 -16.87 52.28
N ASN A 14 25.46 -15.73 52.79
CA ASN A 14 24.46 -14.91 52.09
C ASN A 14 24.98 -14.41 50.74
N SER A 15 26.18 -13.85 50.67
CA SER A 15 26.75 -13.38 49.43
C SER A 15 26.96 -14.50 48.42
N THR A 16 27.30 -15.73 48.88
CA THR A 16 27.42 -16.90 48.00
C THR A 16 26.07 -17.33 47.45
N LEU A 17 25.00 -17.31 48.25
CA LEU A 17 23.64 -17.62 47.79
C LEU A 17 23.12 -16.56 46.81
N GLU A 18 23.35 -15.28 47.09
CA GLU A 18 22.98 -14.18 46.19
C GLU A 18 23.69 -14.30 44.80
N ASN A 19 25.01 -14.61 44.82
CA ASN A 19 25.76 -14.83 43.60
C ASN A 19 25.28 -16.06 42.81
N LEU A 20 24.93 -17.16 43.45
CA LEU A 20 24.34 -18.33 42.81
C LEU A 20 22.99 -18.02 42.18
N GLN A 21 22.12 -17.29 42.90
CA GLN A 21 20.82 -16.87 42.37
C GLN A 21 20.98 -15.93 41.16
N HIS A 22 21.93 -14.98 41.23
CA HIS A 22 22.24 -14.10 40.14
C HIS A 22 22.73 -14.86 38.87
N ASN A 23 23.64 -15.83 39.06
CA ASN A 23 24.14 -16.68 37.99
C ASN A 23 23.02 -17.52 37.37
N LEU A 24 22.13 -18.09 38.17
CA LEU A 24 20.98 -18.85 37.70
C LEU A 24 20.01 -17.98 36.91
N SER A 25 19.70 -16.78 37.40
CA SER A 25 18.85 -15.80 36.72
C SER A 25 19.44 -15.42 35.35
N LYS A 26 20.74 -15.10 35.30
CA LYS A 26 21.45 -14.76 34.05
C LYS A 26 21.42 -15.92 33.06
N MET A 27 21.63 -17.15 33.50
CA MET A 27 21.53 -18.35 32.66
C MET A 27 20.11 -18.52 32.10
N SER A 28 19.08 -18.33 32.92
CA SER A 28 17.68 -18.36 32.49
C SER A 28 17.37 -17.29 31.44
N THR A 29 17.88 -16.06 31.60
CA THR A 29 17.74 -14.98 30.62
C THR A 29 18.40 -15.35 29.29
N LEU A 30 19.65 -15.86 29.31
CA LEU A 30 20.35 -16.30 28.10
C LEU A 30 19.62 -17.45 27.39
N GLN A 31 19.05 -18.41 28.15
CA GLN A 31 18.22 -19.47 27.56
C GLN A 31 16.93 -18.92 26.92
N ALA A 32 16.27 -17.97 27.56
CA ALA A 32 15.09 -17.32 27.02
C ALA A 32 15.41 -16.54 25.73
N GLN A 33 16.51 -15.79 25.71
CA GLN A 33 17.00 -15.06 24.53
C GLN A 33 17.38 -16.02 23.39
N MET A 34 18.04 -17.13 23.70
CA MET A 34 18.40 -18.17 22.70
C MET A 34 17.15 -18.83 22.13
N SER A 35 16.13 -19.10 22.95
CA SER A 35 14.88 -19.74 22.52
C SER A 35 13.99 -18.81 21.71
N SER A 36 13.93 -17.51 22.06
CA SER A 36 13.12 -16.50 21.35
C SER A 36 13.80 -15.91 20.14
N GLY A 37 15.14 -15.98 20.04
CA GLY A 37 15.92 -15.27 19.05
C GLY A 37 15.96 -13.75 19.25
N SER A 38 15.45 -13.26 20.40
CA SER A 38 15.33 -11.83 20.70
C SER A 38 16.10 -11.44 21.96
N LYS A 39 16.79 -10.28 21.90
CA LYS A 39 17.47 -9.66 23.06
C LYS A 39 16.49 -9.19 24.11
N ILE A 40 15.30 -8.74 23.69
CA ILE A 40 14.29 -8.13 24.53
C ILE A 40 13.05 -9.03 24.50
N ASN A 41 12.79 -9.71 25.59
CA ASN A 41 11.61 -10.56 25.77
C ASN A 41 10.53 -9.89 26.63
N SER A 42 10.93 -8.93 27.44
CA SER A 42 10.08 -8.19 28.37
C SER A 42 10.48 -6.72 28.41
N ALA A 43 9.52 -5.84 28.63
CA ALA A 43 9.79 -4.40 28.77
C ALA A 43 10.73 -4.07 29.96
N SER A 44 10.85 -4.98 30.92
CA SER A 44 11.78 -4.87 32.06
C SER A 44 13.24 -5.15 31.67
N ASP A 45 13.50 -5.84 30.56
CA ASP A 45 14.85 -6.22 30.15
C ASP A 45 15.64 -4.97 29.68
N ASP A 46 14.99 -4.14 28.85
CA ASP A 46 15.49 -2.84 28.41
C ASP A 46 14.31 -1.90 28.10
N PRO A 47 13.92 -1.04 29.04
CA PRO A 47 12.80 -0.12 28.84
C PRO A 47 13.02 0.90 27.71
N ALA A 48 14.27 1.34 27.49
CA ALA A 48 14.60 2.31 26.46
C ALA A 48 14.51 1.67 25.06
N ALA A 49 15.14 0.53 24.88
CA ALA A 49 15.07 -0.23 23.62
C ALA A 49 13.64 -0.73 23.33
N THR A 50 12.86 -1.09 24.36
CA THR A 50 11.43 -1.46 24.19
C THR A 50 10.62 -0.28 23.64
N ALA A 51 10.86 0.94 24.11
CA ALA A 51 10.18 2.12 23.56
C ALA A 51 10.52 2.34 22.08
N ASP A 52 11.77 2.15 21.67
CA ASP A 52 12.20 2.22 20.28
C ASP A 52 11.58 1.11 19.43
N VAL A 53 11.52 -0.11 19.92
CA VAL A 53 10.85 -1.25 19.27
C VAL A 53 9.38 -0.94 18.99
N LEU A 54 8.65 -0.45 20.00
CA LEU A 54 7.23 -0.10 19.86
C LEU A 54 7.02 1.03 18.85
N ARG A 55 7.90 2.04 18.85
CA ARG A 55 7.88 3.13 17.87
C ARG A 55 8.11 2.61 16.45
N LEU A 56 9.15 1.79 16.24
CA LEU A 56 9.46 1.20 14.92
C LEU A 56 8.34 0.29 14.42
N GLN A 57 7.75 -0.53 15.30
CA GLN A 57 6.58 -1.36 14.96
C GLN A 57 5.36 -0.51 14.61
N GLY A 58 5.20 0.64 15.28
CA GLY A 58 4.19 1.63 14.94
C GLY A 58 4.40 2.20 13.53
N GLU A 59 5.63 2.60 13.21
CA GLU A 59 6.02 3.09 11.88
C GLU A 59 5.78 2.02 10.80
N GLN A 60 6.16 0.76 11.04
CA GLN A 60 5.91 -0.34 10.09
C GLN A 60 4.43 -0.55 9.81
N ARG A 61 3.55 -0.46 10.82
CA ARG A 61 2.09 -0.57 10.62
C ARG A 61 1.55 0.56 9.75
N VAL A 62 2.04 1.78 9.95
CA VAL A 62 1.67 2.95 9.13
C VAL A 62 2.17 2.78 7.69
N LEU A 63 3.43 2.37 7.49
CA LEU A 63 4.00 2.09 6.17
C LEU A 63 3.22 0.98 5.44
N ALA A 64 2.85 -0.09 6.15
CA ALA A 64 2.02 -1.15 5.59
C ALA A 64 0.62 -0.65 5.16
N GLN A 65 0.04 0.31 5.90
CA GLN A 65 -1.22 0.93 5.48
C GLN A 65 -1.03 1.79 4.22
N TYR A 66 0.04 2.60 4.16
CA TYR A 66 0.35 3.37 2.96
C TYR A 66 0.61 2.47 1.75
N GLY A 67 1.30 1.34 1.95
CA GLY A 67 1.49 0.32 0.91
C GLY A 67 0.15 -0.17 0.34
N ARG A 68 -0.76 -0.63 1.20
CA ARG A 68 -2.10 -1.06 0.75
C ARG A 68 -2.88 0.04 0.04
N ASN A 69 -2.77 1.28 0.49
CA ASN A 69 -3.43 2.41 -0.16
C ASN A 69 -2.83 2.68 -1.55
N ALA A 70 -1.52 2.54 -1.69
CA ALA A 70 -0.82 2.72 -2.96
C ALA A 70 -1.19 1.60 -3.95
N ASP A 71 -1.22 0.34 -3.50
CA ASP A 71 -1.62 -0.82 -4.31
C ASP A 71 -3.07 -0.68 -4.80
N ASP A 72 -3.99 -0.26 -3.92
CA ASP A 72 -5.38 0.01 -4.29
C ASP A 72 -5.49 1.20 -5.27
N GLY A 73 -4.69 2.23 -5.07
CA GLY A 73 -4.61 3.39 -5.98
C GLY A 73 -4.09 3.01 -7.37
N GLU A 74 -3.08 2.16 -7.45
CA GLU A 74 -2.52 1.65 -8.70
C GLU A 74 -3.55 0.82 -9.47
N ALA A 75 -4.24 -0.10 -8.80
CA ALA A 75 -5.28 -0.92 -9.42
C ALA A 75 -6.46 -0.08 -9.95
N TRP A 76 -6.84 0.96 -9.19
CA TRP A 76 -7.86 1.92 -9.64
C TRP A 76 -7.41 2.67 -10.89
N LEU A 77 -6.21 3.27 -10.88
CA LEU A 77 -5.65 4.02 -12.01
C LEU A 77 -5.47 3.13 -13.25
N THR A 78 -5.08 1.87 -13.08
CA THR A 78 -4.98 0.89 -14.16
C THR A 78 -6.35 0.61 -14.79
N THR A 79 -7.40 0.54 -13.97
CA THR A 79 -8.78 0.37 -14.46
C THR A 79 -9.22 1.60 -15.27
N VAL A 80 -8.93 2.82 -14.79
CA VAL A 80 -9.20 4.07 -15.49
C VAL A 80 -8.44 4.13 -16.81
N ASP A 81 -7.14 3.83 -16.80
CA ASP A 81 -6.29 3.85 -18.00
C ASP A 81 -6.80 2.89 -19.06
N THR A 82 -7.13 1.66 -18.68
CA THR A 82 -7.68 0.64 -19.59
C THR A 82 -8.99 1.10 -20.22
N ALA A 83 -9.90 1.69 -19.42
CA ALA A 83 -11.17 2.20 -19.92
C ALA A 83 -10.95 3.39 -20.87
N LEU A 84 -10.04 4.30 -20.56
CA LEU A 84 -9.69 5.45 -21.41
C LEU A 84 -9.06 5.02 -22.73
N GLN A 85 -8.11 4.07 -22.72
CA GLN A 85 -7.46 3.58 -23.92
C GLN A 85 -8.47 2.86 -24.84
N THR A 86 -9.36 2.05 -24.27
CA THR A 86 -10.43 1.38 -25.01
C THR A 86 -11.41 2.40 -25.61
N SER A 87 -11.77 3.42 -24.82
CA SER A 87 -12.62 4.52 -25.29
C SER A 87 -11.97 5.30 -26.42
N LEU A 88 -10.70 5.63 -26.29
CA LEU A 88 -9.93 6.34 -27.33
C LEU A 88 -9.87 5.54 -28.64
N ALA A 89 -9.66 4.23 -28.57
CA ALA A 89 -9.67 3.35 -29.73
C ALA A 89 -11.07 3.35 -30.41
N SER A 90 -12.13 3.29 -29.60
CA SER A 90 -13.52 3.33 -30.05
C SER A 90 -13.87 4.65 -30.76
N VAL A 91 -13.48 5.78 -30.15
CA VAL A 91 -13.70 7.11 -30.76
C VAL A 91 -12.91 7.29 -32.06
N ARG A 92 -11.67 6.82 -32.12
CA ARG A 92 -10.89 6.82 -33.36
C ARG A 92 -11.53 5.97 -34.47
N LYS A 93 -12.10 4.82 -34.11
CA LYS A 93 -12.87 4.00 -35.06
C LYS A 93 -14.11 4.74 -35.53
N ALA A 94 -14.88 5.37 -34.63
CA ALA A 94 -16.03 6.18 -35.00
C ALA A 94 -15.64 7.32 -35.93
N ARG A 95 -14.53 8.03 -35.69
CA ARG A 95 -13.97 9.06 -36.57
C ARG A 95 -13.72 8.52 -37.97
N GLN A 96 -13.11 7.35 -38.12
CA GLN A 96 -12.86 6.73 -39.40
C GLN A 96 -14.17 6.39 -40.15
N LEU A 97 -15.17 5.87 -39.43
CA LEU A 97 -16.49 5.59 -39.98
C LEU A 97 -17.22 6.88 -40.45
N THR A 98 -17.07 7.95 -39.68
CA THR A 98 -17.62 9.29 -40.00
C THR A 98 -16.99 9.82 -41.34
N ILE A 99 -15.66 9.71 -41.48
CA ILE A 99 -14.98 10.08 -42.71
C ILE A 99 -15.48 9.24 -43.89
N ASN A 100 -15.60 7.94 -43.68
CA ASN A 100 -16.13 7.03 -44.76
C ASN A 100 -17.58 7.37 -45.11
N GLY A 101 -18.40 7.78 -44.11
CA GLY A 101 -19.79 8.17 -44.26
C GLY A 101 -20.00 9.47 -45.05
N GLY A 102 -18.97 10.36 -45.10
CA GLY A 102 -18.96 11.59 -45.89
C GLY A 102 -18.70 11.34 -47.37
N ASP A 103 -18.37 10.11 -47.80
CA ASP A 103 -18.22 9.81 -49.23
C ASP A 103 -19.60 9.88 -49.92
N GLY A 104 -19.77 10.85 -50.79
CA GLY A 104 -20.97 11.08 -51.57
C GLY A 104 -21.34 9.93 -52.54
N ALA A 105 -20.44 8.99 -52.79
CA ALA A 105 -20.68 7.81 -53.62
C ALA A 105 -21.35 6.66 -52.85
N LEU A 106 -21.47 6.74 -51.51
CA LEU A 106 -22.11 5.70 -50.71
C LEU A 106 -23.63 5.68 -50.88
N GLY A 107 -24.15 4.47 -51.20
CA GLY A 107 -25.61 4.27 -51.24
C GLY A 107 -26.26 4.26 -49.85
N ALA A 108 -27.56 4.57 -49.80
CA ALA A 108 -28.34 4.68 -48.55
C ALA A 108 -28.21 3.44 -47.64
N THR A 109 -28.17 2.22 -48.20
CA THR A 109 -28.00 0.98 -47.42
C THR A 109 -26.66 0.94 -46.68
N SER A 110 -25.58 1.38 -47.32
CA SER A 110 -24.24 1.44 -46.73
C SER A 110 -24.17 2.51 -45.63
N ARG A 111 -24.82 3.64 -45.77
CA ARG A 111 -24.90 4.70 -44.77
C ARG A 111 -25.68 4.23 -43.56
N ILE A 112 -26.79 3.47 -43.73
CA ILE A 112 -27.54 2.86 -42.63
C ILE A 112 -26.67 1.84 -41.86
N ALA A 113 -25.87 1.04 -42.57
CA ALA A 113 -24.96 0.09 -41.92
C ALA A 113 -23.87 0.81 -41.08
N LEU A 114 -23.29 1.91 -41.60
CA LEU A 114 -22.35 2.75 -40.85
C LEU A 114 -23.01 3.37 -39.61
N ALA A 115 -24.24 3.86 -39.74
CA ALA A 115 -24.99 4.41 -38.61
C ALA A 115 -25.19 3.38 -37.50
N GLN A 116 -25.54 2.14 -37.87
CA GLN A 116 -25.67 1.04 -36.88
C GLN A 116 -24.35 0.70 -36.20
N GLU A 117 -23.23 0.72 -36.90
CA GLU A 117 -21.91 0.48 -36.34
C GLU A 117 -21.51 1.60 -35.36
N ILE A 118 -21.79 2.87 -35.70
CA ILE A 118 -21.53 4.02 -34.83
C ILE A 118 -22.39 3.96 -33.56
N GLU A 119 -23.65 3.55 -33.65
CA GLU A 119 -24.50 3.32 -32.48
C GLU A 119 -23.96 2.22 -31.57
N GLY A 120 -23.45 1.13 -32.16
CA GLY A 120 -22.79 0.06 -31.41
C GLY A 120 -21.51 0.56 -30.70
N ILE A 121 -20.74 1.45 -31.35
CA ILE A 121 -19.57 2.10 -30.72
C ILE A 121 -20.00 3.01 -29.58
N ARG A 122 -21.07 3.81 -29.75
CA ARG A 122 -21.64 4.66 -28.68
C ARG A 122 -22.01 3.83 -27.46
N ASP A 123 -22.73 2.71 -27.64
CA ASP A 123 -23.16 1.85 -26.55
C ASP A 123 -21.95 1.21 -25.82
N ALA A 124 -20.96 0.76 -26.56
CA ALA A 124 -19.71 0.27 -26.00
C ALA A 124 -18.96 1.36 -25.22
N LEU A 125 -18.92 2.58 -25.76
CA LEU A 125 -18.27 3.72 -25.12
C LEU A 125 -19.00 4.14 -23.82
N LEU A 126 -20.32 4.10 -23.81
CA LEU A 126 -21.13 4.36 -22.61
C LEU A 126 -20.87 3.29 -21.54
N ALA A 127 -20.71 2.03 -21.92
CA ALA A 127 -20.32 0.97 -21.00
C ALA A 127 -18.92 1.22 -20.39
N GLN A 128 -17.94 1.69 -21.21
CA GLN A 128 -16.61 2.07 -20.70
C GLN A 128 -16.67 3.26 -19.75
N ALA A 129 -17.48 4.28 -20.05
CA ALA A 129 -17.68 5.43 -19.19
C ALA A 129 -18.33 5.09 -17.84
N ASN A 130 -19.05 3.96 -17.78
CA ASN A 130 -19.66 3.43 -16.57
C ASN A 130 -18.84 2.28 -15.92
N THR A 131 -17.56 2.13 -16.29
CA THR A 131 -16.67 1.13 -15.69
C THR A 131 -16.56 1.34 -14.18
N THR A 132 -16.55 0.21 -13.44
CA THR A 132 -16.42 0.19 -11.99
C THR A 132 -15.16 -0.54 -11.54
N TYR A 133 -14.63 -0.12 -10.40
CA TYR A 133 -13.60 -0.83 -9.64
C TYR A 133 -14.15 -1.10 -8.24
N LEU A 134 -14.20 -2.36 -7.82
CA LEU A 134 -14.81 -2.80 -6.55
C LEU A 134 -16.21 -2.18 -6.34
N ASP A 135 -17.07 -2.30 -7.35
CA ASP A 135 -18.45 -1.78 -7.40
C ASP A 135 -18.57 -0.25 -7.28
N ARG A 136 -17.48 0.48 -7.42
CA ARG A 136 -17.46 1.95 -7.44
C ARG A 136 -17.13 2.46 -8.84
N PRO A 137 -17.92 3.38 -9.40
CA PRO A 137 -17.65 3.95 -10.71
C PRO A 137 -16.35 4.76 -10.68
N VAL A 138 -15.49 4.54 -11.67
CA VAL A 138 -14.16 5.19 -11.70
C VAL A 138 -14.21 6.60 -12.28
N PHE A 139 -15.30 6.97 -12.97
CA PHE A 139 -15.51 8.26 -13.60
C PHE A 139 -16.56 9.15 -12.91
N ALA A 140 -17.17 8.70 -11.80
CA ALA A 140 -18.21 9.46 -11.09
C ALA A 140 -17.73 10.09 -9.78
N GLY A 141 -16.42 10.06 -9.50
CA GLY A 141 -15.86 10.57 -8.26
C GLY A 141 -16.39 9.80 -7.05
N THR A 142 -17.03 10.49 -6.10
CA THR A 142 -17.59 9.91 -4.88
C THR A 142 -19.03 9.44 -5.01
N SER A 143 -19.69 9.63 -6.15
CA SER A 143 -21.06 9.17 -6.39
C SER A 143 -21.15 7.64 -6.45
N ALA A 144 -22.29 7.09 -6.01
CA ALA A 144 -22.51 5.64 -5.90
C ALA A 144 -23.30 5.04 -7.07
N GLY A 145 -23.64 5.79 -8.09
CA GLY A 145 -24.39 5.34 -9.27
C GLY A 145 -23.54 5.33 -10.54
N PRO A 146 -24.11 4.92 -11.69
CA PRO A 146 -23.42 4.98 -12.96
C PRO A 146 -23.01 6.43 -13.27
N ALA A 147 -21.83 6.62 -13.84
CA ALA A 147 -21.31 7.95 -14.15
C ALA A 147 -22.20 8.68 -15.17
N PHE A 148 -22.77 7.94 -16.12
CA PHE A 148 -23.63 8.48 -17.16
C PHE A 148 -24.95 7.71 -17.27
N THR A 149 -26.05 8.47 -17.47
CA THR A 149 -27.38 7.89 -17.72
C THR A 149 -27.56 7.61 -19.21
N ALA A 150 -28.00 6.41 -19.56
CA ALA A 150 -28.31 6.06 -20.95
C ALA A 150 -29.44 6.93 -21.49
N GLY A 151 -29.31 7.38 -22.73
CA GLY A 151 -30.31 8.18 -23.46
C GLY A 151 -30.26 9.67 -23.22
N THR A 152 -30.02 10.12 -21.99
CA THR A 152 -29.86 11.55 -21.69
C THR A 152 -28.40 12.00 -21.64
N TYR A 153 -27.49 11.05 -21.47
CA TYR A 153 -26.05 11.28 -21.30
C TYR A 153 -25.69 12.27 -20.19
N ALA A 154 -26.62 12.42 -19.23
CA ALA A 154 -26.42 13.26 -18.07
C ALA A 154 -25.33 12.66 -17.18
N TYR A 155 -24.40 13.49 -16.76
CA TYR A 155 -23.36 13.10 -15.82
C TYR A 155 -23.92 13.12 -14.39
N ASN A 156 -23.79 11.99 -13.68
CA ASN A 156 -24.28 11.80 -12.31
C ASN A 156 -23.15 11.86 -11.27
N GLY A 157 -21.94 12.14 -11.69
CA GLY A 157 -20.79 12.25 -10.79
C GLY A 157 -20.90 13.46 -9.85
N ALA A 158 -20.22 13.38 -8.71
CA ALA A 158 -20.13 14.50 -7.79
C ALA A 158 -19.16 15.57 -8.35
N PRO A 159 -19.59 16.80 -8.64
CA PRO A 159 -18.77 17.81 -9.31
C PRO A 159 -17.49 18.17 -8.55
N ALA A 160 -17.48 18.04 -7.22
CA ALA A 160 -16.34 18.32 -6.35
C ALA A 160 -15.83 17.09 -5.61
N GLY A 161 -16.41 15.91 -5.89
CA GLY A 161 -16.04 14.65 -5.22
C GLY A 161 -14.83 14.02 -5.86
N THR A 162 -13.66 14.09 -5.20
CA THR A 162 -12.45 13.39 -5.61
C THR A 162 -12.21 12.12 -4.79
N VAL A 163 -11.70 11.08 -5.42
CA VAL A 163 -11.24 9.88 -4.72
C VAL A 163 -9.74 9.94 -4.62
N GLU A 164 -9.24 9.95 -3.38
CA GLU A 164 -7.82 10.08 -3.10
C GLU A 164 -7.31 8.91 -2.28
N ARG A 165 -6.02 8.60 -2.42
CA ARG A 165 -5.31 7.62 -1.59
C ARG A 165 -4.14 8.29 -0.89
N THR A 166 -4.10 8.15 0.44
CA THR A 166 -2.98 8.63 1.25
C THR A 166 -1.84 7.64 1.16
N VAL A 167 -0.74 8.04 0.56
CA VAL A 167 0.46 7.21 0.31
C VAL A 167 1.65 7.58 1.20
N ALA A 168 1.59 8.72 1.85
CA ALA A 168 2.55 9.14 2.87
C ALA A 168 1.90 10.15 3.81
N SER A 169 2.59 10.51 4.91
CA SER A 169 2.11 11.57 5.81
C SER A 169 1.94 12.89 5.06
N GLY A 170 0.71 13.37 4.95
CA GLY A 170 0.38 14.62 4.24
C GLY A 170 0.43 14.53 2.72
N THR A 171 0.59 13.33 2.13
CA THR A 171 0.62 13.14 0.67
C THR A 171 -0.53 12.25 0.25
N THR A 172 -1.42 12.81 -0.57
CA THR A 172 -2.52 12.10 -1.21
C THR A 172 -2.35 12.11 -2.72
N ILE A 173 -2.79 11.06 -3.39
CA ILE A 173 -2.84 10.95 -4.85
C ILE A 173 -4.29 10.75 -5.24
N ARG A 174 -4.77 11.56 -6.17
CA ARG A 174 -6.09 11.40 -6.77
C ARG A 174 -6.09 10.20 -7.71
N VAL A 175 -7.07 9.30 -7.56
CA VAL A 175 -7.15 8.05 -8.34
C VAL A 175 -8.34 8.00 -9.29
N ASP A 176 -9.35 8.88 -9.12
CA ASP A 176 -10.48 9.00 -10.03
C ASP A 176 -10.19 9.94 -11.20
N SER A 177 -10.98 9.84 -12.24
CA SER A 177 -11.03 10.78 -13.37
C SER A 177 -12.43 11.36 -13.50
N PRO A 178 -12.58 12.68 -13.71
CA PRO A 178 -13.90 13.29 -13.88
C PRO A 178 -14.48 12.92 -15.24
N GLY A 179 -15.55 12.14 -15.26
CA GLY A 179 -16.17 11.65 -16.49
C GLY A 179 -16.66 12.79 -17.39
N ALA A 180 -17.18 13.86 -16.83
CA ALA A 180 -17.63 15.04 -17.59
C ALA A 180 -16.50 15.69 -18.39
N ASP A 181 -15.28 15.78 -17.82
CA ASP A 181 -14.12 16.36 -18.52
C ASP A 181 -13.64 15.47 -19.67
N VAL A 182 -13.80 14.15 -19.54
CA VAL A 182 -13.35 13.16 -20.52
C VAL A 182 -14.35 12.95 -21.64
N TYR A 183 -15.60 12.66 -21.27
CA TYR A 183 -16.65 12.27 -22.22
C TYR A 183 -17.61 13.40 -22.57
N GLY A 184 -17.56 14.54 -21.84
CA GLY A 184 -18.59 15.58 -21.92
C GLY A 184 -19.84 15.19 -21.15
N GLU A 185 -20.86 16.05 -21.13
CA GLU A 185 -22.16 15.77 -20.53
C GLU A 185 -23.32 16.25 -21.40
N GLY A 186 -24.46 15.57 -21.35
CA GLY A 186 -25.64 15.95 -22.07
C GLY A 186 -25.40 16.12 -23.57
N ASP A 187 -25.77 17.26 -24.11
CA ASP A 187 -25.64 17.58 -25.54
C ASP A 187 -24.19 17.77 -26.00
N ASP A 188 -23.28 18.12 -25.09
CA ASP A 188 -21.84 18.28 -25.39
C ASP A 188 -21.05 16.96 -25.19
N SER A 189 -21.74 15.84 -24.99
CA SER A 189 -21.09 14.56 -24.79
C SER A 189 -20.70 13.89 -26.12
N ILE A 190 -19.62 13.13 -26.09
CA ILE A 190 -19.22 12.30 -27.24
C ILE A 190 -20.33 11.31 -27.63
N PHE A 191 -21.16 10.86 -26.68
CA PHE A 191 -22.28 9.97 -26.96
C PHE A 191 -23.33 10.64 -27.84
N LYS A 192 -23.65 11.90 -27.55
CA LYS A 192 -24.59 12.71 -28.35
C LYS A 192 -24.03 13.02 -29.73
N VAL A 193 -22.74 13.35 -29.83
CA VAL A 193 -22.05 13.55 -31.11
C VAL A 193 -22.17 12.29 -31.99
N LEU A 194 -22.00 11.10 -31.42
CA LEU A 194 -22.15 9.84 -32.17
C LEU A 194 -23.60 9.57 -32.57
N ASP A 195 -24.59 9.93 -31.72
CA ASP A 195 -26.02 9.86 -32.11
C ASP A 195 -26.34 10.80 -33.28
N ASP A 196 -25.83 12.01 -33.24
CA ASP A 196 -26.07 13.00 -34.30
C ASP A 196 -25.43 12.60 -35.63
N ILE A 197 -24.23 11.97 -35.58
CA ILE A 197 -23.62 11.36 -36.76
C ILE A 197 -24.47 10.22 -37.32
N ALA A 198 -24.96 9.32 -36.46
CA ALA A 198 -25.81 8.21 -36.90
C ALA A 198 -27.13 8.71 -37.51
N ALA A 199 -27.74 9.74 -36.90
CA ALA A 199 -28.96 10.38 -37.41
C ALA A 199 -28.70 11.05 -38.79
N THR A 200 -27.60 11.77 -38.93
CA THR A 200 -27.20 12.42 -40.20
C THR A 200 -27.01 11.40 -41.31
N LEU A 201 -26.32 10.28 -41.03
CA LEU A 201 -26.14 9.18 -41.99
C LEU A 201 -27.45 8.55 -42.41
N ARG A 202 -28.42 8.37 -41.53
CA ARG A 202 -29.76 7.85 -41.83
C ARG A 202 -30.60 8.83 -42.66
N ALA A 203 -30.38 10.12 -42.47
CA ALA A 203 -31.02 11.18 -43.23
C ALA A 203 -30.36 11.45 -44.59
N ASP A 204 -29.38 10.60 -45.00
CA ASP A 204 -28.59 10.75 -46.21
C ASP A 204 -27.77 12.05 -46.27
N GLY A 205 -27.46 12.62 -45.09
CA GLY A 205 -26.65 13.82 -44.92
C GLY A 205 -25.15 13.55 -44.88
N ASP A 206 -24.34 14.62 -44.84
CA ASP A 206 -22.89 14.55 -44.64
C ASP A 206 -22.54 14.68 -43.15
N PRO A 207 -21.94 13.65 -42.53
CA PRO A 207 -21.59 13.68 -41.13
C PRO A 207 -20.24 14.33 -40.82
N THR A 208 -19.51 14.81 -41.87
CA THR A 208 -18.14 15.33 -41.69
C THR A 208 -18.06 16.61 -40.85
N ASP A 209 -19.14 17.37 -40.74
CA ASP A 209 -19.24 18.55 -39.88
C ASP A 209 -19.03 18.22 -38.37
N GLN A 210 -19.19 16.94 -37.97
CA GLN A 210 -19.01 16.48 -36.60
C GLN A 210 -17.55 16.06 -36.27
N LEU A 211 -16.66 16.05 -37.27
CA LEU A 211 -15.27 15.62 -37.08
C LEU A 211 -14.50 16.48 -36.09
N ASP A 212 -14.71 17.80 -36.09
CA ASP A 212 -14.07 18.71 -35.13
C ASP A 212 -14.50 18.41 -33.68
N ALA A 213 -15.77 18.06 -33.49
CA ALA A 213 -16.28 17.66 -32.17
C ALA A 213 -15.64 16.35 -31.72
N ILE A 214 -15.53 15.34 -32.61
CA ILE A 214 -14.82 14.07 -32.28
C ILE A 214 -13.36 14.36 -31.93
N ASP A 215 -12.66 15.18 -32.71
CA ASP A 215 -11.25 15.50 -32.50
C ASP A 215 -11.05 16.26 -31.17
N GLY A 216 -12.01 17.11 -30.79
CA GLY A 216 -12.05 17.74 -29.49
C GLY A 216 -12.11 16.73 -28.34
N HIS A 217 -12.97 15.71 -28.44
CA HIS A 217 -13.05 14.64 -27.43
C HIS A 217 -11.81 13.73 -27.42
N VAL A 218 -11.23 13.41 -28.57
CA VAL A 218 -9.96 12.67 -28.65
C VAL A 218 -8.86 13.42 -27.89
N ASN A 219 -8.76 14.73 -28.05
CA ASN A 219 -7.76 15.54 -27.36
C ASN A 219 -7.98 15.56 -25.84
N LYS A 220 -9.24 15.66 -25.38
CA LYS A 220 -9.59 15.58 -23.95
C LYS A 220 -9.20 14.21 -23.37
N MET A 221 -9.52 13.12 -24.06
CA MET A 221 -9.15 11.76 -23.64
C MET A 221 -7.64 11.58 -23.59
N LEU A 222 -6.88 12.08 -24.57
CA LEU A 222 -5.42 12.02 -24.58
C LEU A 222 -4.79 12.79 -23.42
N ALA A 223 -5.32 13.96 -23.11
CA ALA A 223 -4.88 14.76 -21.96
C ALA A 223 -5.10 13.99 -20.66
N GLU A 224 -6.26 13.34 -20.51
CA GLU A 224 -6.55 12.56 -19.30
C GLU A 224 -5.69 11.29 -19.20
N VAL A 225 -5.46 10.57 -20.31
CA VAL A 225 -4.51 9.43 -20.33
C VAL A 225 -3.13 9.88 -19.84
N SER A 226 -2.66 11.03 -20.30
CA SER A 226 -1.38 11.58 -19.84
C SER A 226 -1.40 11.94 -18.35
N SER A 227 -2.50 12.49 -17.86
CA SER A 227 -2.71 12.81 -16.45
C SER A 227 -2.74 11.53 -15.58
N VAL A 228 -3.44 10.49 -16.03
CA VAL A 228 -3.47 9.18 -15.36
C VAL A 228 -2.08 8.57 -15.30
N GLY A 229 -1.34 8.58 -16.41
CA GLY A 229 0.05 8.09 -16.45
C GLY A 229 0.98 8.83 -15.49
N ALA A 230 0.83 10.15 -15.37
CA ALA A 230 1.60 10.92 -14.37
C ALA A 230 1.26 10.51 -12.93
N ARG A 231 -0.02 10.24 -12.63
CA ARG A 231 -0.47 9.76 -11.31
C ARG A 231 -0.01 8.34 -11.02
N GLN A 232 0.03 7.45 -12.02
CA GLN A 232 0.62 6.11 -11.89
C GLN A 232 2.10 6.19 -11.52
N ASN A 233 2.89 7.03 -12.19
CA ASN A 233 4.29 7.25 -11.84
C ASN A 233 4.46 7.81 -10.41
N GLN A 234 3.53 8.64 -9.92
CA GLN A 234 3.55 9.11 -8.53
C GLN A 234 3.28 7.98 -7.55
N VAL A 235 2.33 7.08 -7.84
CA VAL A 235 2.04 5.90 -7.01
C VAL A 235 3.25 4.97 -6.97
N GLU A 236 3.85 4.66 -8.11
CA GLU A 236 5.06 3.82 -8.22
C GLU A 236 6.23 4.41 -7.42
N SER A 237 6.44 5.72 -7.53
CA SER A 237 7.46 6.42 -6.73
C SER A 237 7.16 6.32 -5.24
N ALA A 238 5.90 6.46 -4.82
CA ALA A 238 5.50 6.31 -3.43
C ALA A 238 5.72 4.88 -2.93
N GLN A 239 5.36 3.85 -3.70
CA GLN A 239 5.61 2.44 -3.37
C GLN A 239 7.11 2.16 -3.19
N SER A 240 7.95 2.71 -4.05
CA SER A 240 9.42 2.59 -3.93
C SER A 240 9.93 3.19 -2.61
N VAL A 241 9.47 4.39 -2.25
CA VAL A 241 9.82 5.05 -0.98
C VAL A 241 9.30 4.27 0.23
N ILE A 242 8.05 3.77 0.18
CA ILE A 242 7.47 2.94 1.24
C ILE A 242 8.30 1.67 1.46
N SER A 243 8.69 0.99 0.38
CA SER A 243 9.52 -0.23 0.42
C SER A 243 10.90 0.05 1.04
N ALA A 244 11.55 1.14 0.64
CA ALA A 244 12.86 1.55 1.20
C ALA A 244 12.77 1.89 2.69
N ASN A 245 11.72 2.60 3.10
CA ASN A 245 11.47 2.94 4.50
C ASN A 245 11.14 1.69 5.34
N HIS A 246 10.36 0.76 4.79
CA HIS A 246 10.04 -0.50 5.43
C HIS A 246 11.31 -1.34 5.67
N LEU A 247 12.18 -1.46 4.66
CA LEU A 247 13.46 -2.15 4.78
C LEU A 247 14.35 -1.48 5.85
N THR A 248 14.44 -0.16 5.84
CA THR A 248 15.20 0.60 6.84
C THR A 248 14.67 0.37 8.25
N SER A 249 13.35 0.42 8.43
CA SER A 249 12.70 0.17 9.73
C SER A 249 12.92 -1.27 10.20
N THR A 250 12.83 -2.24 9.29
CA THR A 250 13.08 -3.66 9.60
C THR A 250 14.53 -3.88 10.00
N THR A 251 15.50 -3.29 9.29
CA THR A 251 16.92 -3.38 9.64
C THR A 251 17.21 -2.78 11.01
N ARG A 252 16.61 -1.63 11.34
CA ARG A 252 16.75 -1.01 12.67
C ARG A 252 16.13 -1.87 13.75
N LEU A 253 14.95 -2.45 13.50
CA LEU A 253 14.28 -3.32 14.44
C LEU A 253 15.11 -4.58 14.72
N SER A 254 15.66 -5.21 13.67
CA SER A 254 16.58 -6.35 13.75
C SER A 254 17.84 -6.02 14.57
N ALA A 255 18.46 -4.87 14.35
CA ALA A 255 19.63 -4.44 15.12
C ALA A 255 19.37 -4.31 16.62
N ILE A 256 18.15 -3.92 17.01
CA ILE A 256 17.73 -3.79 18.41
C ILE A 256 17.33 -5.13 19.01
N MET A 257 16.56 -5.93 18.27
CA MET A 257 15.90 -7.12 18.82
C MET A 257 16.68 -8.41 18.61
N ASP A 258 17.35 -8.57 17.44
CA ASP A 258 17.91 -9.87 17.08
C ASP A 258 19.17 -10.16 17.87
N VAL A 259 19.30 -11.41 18.26
CA VAL A 259 20.49 -11.92 19.00
C VAL A 259 21.52 -12.49 18.04
N ASP A 260 22.78 -12.38 18.41
CA ASP A 260 23.83 -13.21 17.84
C ASP A 260 23.84 -14.58 18.55
N LEU A 261 23.27 -15.58 17.88
CA LEU A 261 23.16 -16.93 18.43
C LEU A 261 24.52 -17.53 18.76
N ALA A 262 25.57 -17.22 17.99
CA ALA A 262 26.91 -17.74 18.25
C ALA A 262 27.45 -17.14 19.56
N GLN A 263 27.27 -15.86 19.77
CA GLN A 263 27.67 -15.19 21.00
C GLN A 263 26.87 -15.68 22.23
N ILE A 264 25.56 -15.85 22.10
CA ILE A 264 24.72 -16.36 23.21
C ILE A 264 25.10 -17.78 23.60
N ILE A 265 25.43 -18.67 22.66
CA ILE A 265 25.87 -20.04 22.97
C ILE A 265 27.17 -20.00 23.76
N LEU A 266 28.12 -19.14 23.37
CA LEU A 266 29.39 -18.98 24.11
C LEU A 266 29.15 -18.42 25.51
N ASP A 267 28.30 -17.40 25.63
CA ASP A 267 27.96 -16.77 26.91
C ASP A 267 27.22 -17.76 27.83
N LEU A 268 26.28 -18.54 27.29
CA LEU A 268 25.58 -19.58 28.04
C LEU A 268 26.54 -20.65 28.53
N GLY A 269 27.45 -21.17 27.66
CA GLY A 269 28.47 -22.16 28.05
C GLY A 269 29.40 -21.62 29.13
N SER A 270 29.84 -20.36 29.01
CA SER A 270 30.65 -19.69 30.02
C SER A 270 29.92 -19.57 31.36
N GLN A 271 28.61 -19.17 31.29
CA GLN A 271 27.77 -19.02 32.48
C GLN A 271 27.50 -20.35 33.17
N GLU A 272 27.34 -21.47 32.41
CA GLU A 272 27.19 -22.79 32.99
C GLU A 272 28.45 -23.24 33.74
N VAL A 273 29.64 -23.00 33.16
CA VAL A 273 30.91 -23.29 33.83
C VAL A 273 31.08 -22.46 35.09
N ALA A 274 30.76 -21.16 35.03
CA ALA A 274 30.82 -20.28 36.16
C ALA A 274 29.85 -20.72 37.29
N TYR A 275 28.61 -21.12 36.92
CA TYR A 275 27.62 -21.62 37.89
C TYR A 275 28.07 -22.91 38.57
N LYS A 276 28.60 -23.91 37.82
CA LYS A 276 29.16 -25.15 38.34
C LYS A 276 30.35 -24.88 39.26
N GLY A 277 31.23 -23.94 38.90
CA GLY A 277 32.36 -23.49 39.71
C GLY A 277 31.90 -22.85 41.03
N ALA A 278 30.94 -21.92 40.94
CA ALA A 278 30.37 -21.29 42.12
C ALA A 278 29.67 -22.28 43.04
N LEU A 279 28.94 -23.24 42.47
CA LEU A 279 28.28 -24.28 43.27
C LEU A 279 29.30 -25.16 44.00
N SER A 280 30.43 -25.56 43.36
CA SER A 280 31.47 -26.31 44.00
C SER A 280 32.24 -25.54 45.08
N ALA A 281 32.44 -24.25 44.89
CA ALA A 281 33.02 -23.37 45.91
C ALA A 281 32.07 -23.19 47.11
N ALA A 282 30.77 -22.98 46.82
CA ALA A 282 29.74 -22.86 47.87
C ALA A 282 29.68 -24.15 48.72
N ALA A 283 29.75 -25.33 48.09
CA ALA A 283 29.73 -26.59 48.82
C ALA A 283 30.92 -26.73 49.79
N LYS A 284 32.11 -26.19 49.41
CA LYS A 284 33.28 -26.19 50.30
C LYS A 284 33.14 -25.21 51.45
N VAL A 285 32.58 -24.03 51.21
CA VAL A 285 32.38 -22.97 52.22
C VAL A 285 31.27 -23.32 53.22
N LEU A 286 30.27 -24.10 52.80
CA LEU A 286 29.14 -24.53 53.59
C LEU A 286 29.39 -25.78 54.41
N GLN A 287 30.53 -26.48 54.19
CA GLN A 287 30.90 -27.63 55.06
C GLN A 287 31.22 -27.15 56.49
N PRO A 288 30.54 -27.68 57.53
CA PRO A 288 30.86 -27.32 58.90
C PRO A 288 32.33 -27.71 59.19
N THR A 289 33.12 -26.76 59.63
CA THR A 289 34.50 -27.05 60.07
C THR A 289 34.43 -27.75 61.42
N LEU A 290 35.37 -28.64 61.70
CA LEU A 290 35.49 -29.36 62.97
C LEU A 290 35.55 -28.39 64.18
N LEU A 291 35.92 -27.10 63.95
CA LEU A 291 35.92 -26.04 64.96
C LEU A 291 34.49 -25.56 65.33
N ASP A 292 33.50 -25.69 64.48
CA ASP A 292 32.11 -25.39 64.80
C ASP A 292 31.44 -26.49 65.63
N PHE A 293 31.98 -27.70 65.64
CA PHE A 293 31.49 -28.83 66.42
C PHE A 293 32.08 -28.83 67.82
N LEU A 294 33.22 -28.14 68.03
CA LEU A 294 33.91 -28.07 69.32
C LEU A 294 33.62 -26.81 70.10
N ARG A 295 32.64 -26.03 69.73
CA ARG A 295 32.19 -24.80 70.35
C ARG A 295 30.74 -25.01 70.86
#